data_7655271b78e7c3790b83135641f70bed
#
_entry.id   7655271b78e7c3790b83135641f70bed
#
_cell.length_a   1.000
_cell.length_b   1.000
_cell.length_c   1.000
_cell.angle_alpha   90.00
_cell.angle_beta   90.00
_cell.angle_gamma   90.00
#
_symmetry.space_group_name_H-M   'P 1'
#
loop_
_entity.id
_entity.type
_entity.pdbx_description
1 polymer ?
#
loop_
_entity_poly.entity_id
_entity_poly.type
_entity_poly.pdbx_seq_one_letter_code
_entity_poly.pdbx_strand_id
1 'polypeptide(L)'
;MKIVQLSDVHFGAQFRDDVFNQVIDEVNELSPDAVIITGDLTNEGLKEEYEGCKELISKLNVKKIIAMPGNHDYRNTGYLHFKKYFPFQAINELGNGVVVVTIGTARPDRDDGEVGYRQTLWLERTMKKYENKVTILAMHHHLIGIPDTGSDKLTIVDAGDVLRATLDSKVNLVLCGHKHRPWMWDFSNLLIANAGTTSSKRVRGFFENSYNIITVENGKIQVDLKVVGGKRTPLQDITKNYARFEDD
;
A
#
# COMPACT_ATOMS: atom_id res chain seq x y z
N MET A 1 -17.56 -6.09 -2.18
CA MET A 1 -16.83 -5.15 -1.32
C MET A 1 -15.86 -4.36 -2.18
N LYS A 2 -15.76 -3.05 -1.95
CA LYS A 2 -14.87 -2.15 -2.68
C LYS A 2 -13.89 -1.49 -1.70
N ILE A 3 -12.60 -1.59 -1.96
CA ILE A 3 -11.53 -1.04 -1.12
C ILE A 3 -10.66 -0.16 -2.01
N VAL A 4 -10.23 0.99 -1.51
CA VAL A 4 -9.25 1.84 -2.19
C VAL A 4 -7.91 1.71 -1.48
N GLN A 5 -6.85 1.51 -2.25
CA GLN A 5 -5.46 1.59 -1.76
C GLN A 5 -4.85 2.90 -2.23
N LEU A 6 -4.55 3.78 -1.31
CA LEU A 6 -3.69 4.95 -1.49
C LEU A 6 -2.28 4.60 -1.01
N SER A 7 -1.25 5.26 -1.52
CA SER A 7 0.13 5.05 -1.10
C SER A 7 0.99 6.27 -1.41
N ASP A 8 2.06 6.44 -0.63
CA ASP A 8 3.12 7.40 -0.96
C ASP A 8 2.55 8.81 -1.19
N VAL A 9 1.79 9.30 -0.20
CA VAL A 9 1.17 10.64 -0.22
C VAL A 9 2.24 11.73 -0.16
N HIS A 10 3.28 11.53 0.68
CA HIS A 10 4.41 12.43 0.90
C HIS A 10 4.00 13.86 1.22
N PHE A 11 3.05 14.03 2.16
CA PHE A 11 2.66 15.35 2.62
C PHE A 11 3.90 16.12 3.09
N GLY A 12 4.14 17.30 2.50
CA GLY A 12 5.35 18.09 2.68
C GLY A 12 5.91 18.58 1.34
N ALA A 13 7.23 18.66 1.20
CA ALA A 13 7.88 19.26 0.02
C ALA A 13 7.55 18.59 -1.33
N GLN A 14 7.24 17.29 -1.31
CA GLN A 14 6.93 16.52 -2.51
C GLN A 14 5.43 16.44 -2.83
N PHE A 15 4.59 16.99 -1.98
CA PHE A 15 3.13 16.89 -2.07
C PHE A 15 2.54 17.72 -3.21
N ARG A 16 1.49 17.18 -3.82
CA ARG A 16 0.65 17.86 -4.81
C ARG A 16 -0.77 17.99 -4.25
N ASP A 17 -1.08 19.16 -3.73
CA ASP A 17 -2.37 19.44 -3.10
C ASP A 17 -3.53 19.34 -4.11
N ASP A 18 -3.32 19.86 -5.33
CA ASP A 18 -4.28 19.78 -6.44
C ASP A 18 -4.69 18.34 -6.75
N VAL A 19 -3.70 17.44 -6.81
CA VAL A 19 -3.92 16.02 -7.11
C VAL A 19 -4.63 15.32 -5.96
N PHE A 20 -4.19 15.56 -4.72
CA PHE A 20 -4.80 14.86 -3.58
C PHE A 20 -6.24 15.31 -3.32
N ASN A 21 -6.57 16.58 -3.54
CA ASN A 21 -7.95 17.06 -3.48
C ASN A 21 -8.82 16.34 -4.52
N GLN A 22 -8.32 16.15 -5.73
CA GLN A 22 -9.02 15.36 -6.75
C GLN A 22 -9.19 13.89 -6.32
N VAL A 23 -8.18 13.28 -5.67
CA VAL A 23 -8.31 11.93 -5.09
C VAL A 23 -9.42 11.87 -4.04
N ILE A 24 -9.53 12.90 -3.17
CA ILE A 24 -10.60 12.97 -2.18
C ILE A 24 -11.98 12.96 -2.87
N ASP A 25 -12.15 13.77 -3.90
CA ASP A 25 -13.41 13.87 -4.65
C ASP A 25 -13.75 12.52 -5.31
N GLU A 26 -12.79 11.91 -6.03
CA GLU A 26 -12.96 10.62 -6.70
C GLU A 26 -13.26 9.47 -5.72
N VAL A 27 -12.56 9.42 -4.58
CA VAL A 27 -12.78 8.39 -3.55
C VAL A 27 -14.13 8.57 -2.86
N ASN A 28 -14.54 9.81 -2.59
CA ASN A 28 -15.85 10.10 -1.99
C ASN A 28 -16.99 9.74 -2.95
N GLU A 29 -16.85 10.02 -4.25
CA GLU A 29 -17.80 9.59 -5.28
C GLU A 29 -17.87 8.06 -5.38
N LEU A 30 -16.71 7.39 -5.33
CA LEU A 30 -16.61 5.93 -5.38
C LEU A 30 -17.28 5.25 -4.19
N SER A 31 -17.37 5.93 -3.04
CA SER A 31 -17.95 5.45 -1.78
C SER A 31 -17.46 4.05 -1.39
N PRO A 32 -16.16 3.83 -1.17
CA PRO A 32 -15.62 2.51 -0.84
C PRO A 32 -15.98 2.08 0.58
N ASP A 33 -15.94 0.78 0.83
CA ASP A 33 -16.13 0.20 2.17
C ASP A 33 -14.97 0.52 3.12
N ALA A 34 -13.75 0.66 2.56
CA ALA A 34 -12.54 1.02 3.30
C ALA A 34 -11.50 1.70 2.40
N VAL A 35 -10.64 2.50 3.02
CA VAL A 35 -9.39 3.02 2.42
C VAL A 35 -8.21 2.43 3.19
N ILE A 36 -7.23 1.89 2.45
CA ILE A 36 -5.97 1.38 2.98
C ILE A 36 -4.86 2.31 2.47
N ILE A 37 -4.06 2.87 3.37
CA ILE A 37 -2.93 3.74 3.01
C ILE A 37 -1.64 2.97 3.30
N THR A 38 -0.95 2.54 2.24
CA THR A 38 0.23 1.68 2.34
C THR A 38 1.53 2.48 2.56
N GLY A 39 1.51 3.40 3.53
CA GLY A 39 2.67 4.12 4.04
C GLY A 39 3.07 5.38 3.26
N ASP A 40 4.12 6.03 3.76
CA ASP A 40 4.65 7.30 3.29
C ASP A 40 3.58 8.41 3.22
N LEU A 41 2.89 8.59 4.37
CA LEU A 41 1.93 9.67 4.56
C LEU A 41 2.64 11.02 4.53
N THR A 42 3.83 11.08 5.15
CA THR A 42 4.66 12.29 5.32
C THR A 42 5.90 12.22 4.45
N ASN A 43 6.55 13.37 4.22
CA ASN A 43 7.81 13.42 3.47
C ASN A 43 9.04 13.25 4.36
N GLU A 44 9.05 13.83 5.56
CA GLU A 44 10.19 13.79 6.50
C GLU A 44 9.80 13.33 7.92
N GLY A 45 8.58 12.83 8.12
CA GLY A 45 8.13 12.36 9.43
C GLY A 45 7.95 13.48 10.46
N LEU A 46 7.78 14.73 10.02
CA LEU A 46 7.62 15.87 10.90
C LEU A 46 6.20 15.93 11.47
N LYS A 47 6.07 16.48 12.68
CA LYS A 47 4.78 16.60 13.35
C LYS A 47 3.76 17.38 12.52
N GLU A 48 4.19 18.49 11.93
CA GLU A 48 3.36 19.36 11.10
C GLU A 48 2.88 18.65 9.83
N GLU A 49 3.72 17.78 9.25
CA GLU A 49 3.34 16.94 8.10
C GLU A 49 2.26 15.93 8.49
N TYR A 50 2.36 15.30 9.67
CA TYR A 50 1.33 14.39 10.17
C TYR A 50 0.00 15.13 10.43
N GLU A 51 0.04 16.32 11.02
CA GLU A 51 -1.15 17.12 11.32
C GLU A 51 -1.86 17.52 10.02
N GLY A 52 -1.13 18.00 9.02
CA GLY A 52 -1.68 18.38 7.73
C GLY A 52 -2.21 17.17 6.94
N CYS A 53 -1.46 16.06 6.89
CA CYS A 53 -1.91 14.84 6.25
C CYS A 53 -3.19 14.29 6.90
N LYS A 54 -3.28 14.30 8.23
CA LYS A 54 -4.48 13.89 8.96
C LYS A 54 -5.69 14.75 8.62
N GLU A 55 -5.51 16.07 8.53
CA GLU A 55 -6.59 16.96 8.12
C GLU A 55 -7.13 16.60 6.73
N LEU A 56 -6.23 16.35 5.75
CA LEU A 56 -6.62 15.94 4.41
C LEU A 56 -7.33 14.56 4.41
N ILE A 57 -6.78 13.58 5.10
CA ILE A 57 -7.38 12.24 5.19
C ILE A 57 -8.77 12.29 5.85
N SER A 58 -8.99 13.23 6.78
CA SER A 58 -10.30 13.39 7.42
C SER A 58 -11.43 13.86 6.48
N LYS A 59 -11.08 14.36 5.29
CA LYS A 59 -12.05 14.74 4.25
C LYS A 59 -12.55 13.53 3.43
N LEU A 60 -11.93 12.36 3.60
CA LEU A 60 -12.42 11.10 3.01
C LEU A 60 -13.67 10.63 3.75
N ASN A 61 -14.81 10.62 3.05
CA ASN A 61 -16.08 10.15 3.60
C ASN A 61 -16.16 8.62 3.53
N VAL A 62 -15.40 7.94 4.36
CA VAL A 62 -15.29 6.49 4.40
C VAL A 62 -15.39 5.96 5.82
N LYS A 63 -16.03 4.80 6.00
CA LYS A 63 -16.26 4.22 7.33
C LYS A 63 -14.98 3.75 8.01
N LYS A 64 -14.00 3.29 7.24
CA LYS A 64 -12.79 2.69 7.76
C LYS A 64 -11.57 3.17 6.98
N ILE A 65 -10.62 3.78 7.70
CA ILE A 65 -9.29 4.12 7.20
C ILE A 65 -8.28 3.26 7.95
N ILE A 66 -7.43 2.58 7.19
CA ILE A 66 -6.38 1.69 7.70
C ILE A 66 -5.06 2.22 7.13
N ALA A 67 -4.08 2.46 7.98
CA ALA A 67 -2.78 2.91 7.54
C ALA A 67 -1.65 2.16 8.26
N MET A 68 -0.53 1.97 7.57
CA MET A 68 0.72 1.48 8.12
C MET A 68 1.84 2.46 7.76
N PRO A 69 2.94 2.48 8.52
CA PRO A 69 4.03 3.42 8.25
C PRO A 69 4.86 3.00 7.06
N GLY A 70 5.31 3.98 6.27
CA GLY A 70 6.40 3.84 5.32
C GLY A 70 7.73 4.34 5.89
N ASN A 71 8.81 4.26 5.10
CA ASN A 71 10.14 4.68 5.54
C ASN A 71 10.22 6.20 5.76
N HIS A 72 9.53 7.01 4.97
CA HIS A 72 9.47 8.45 5.16
C HIS A 72 8.73 8.83 6.46
N ASP A 73 7.72 8.06 6.84
CA ASP A 73 7.01 8.23 8.11
C ASP A 73 7.91 7.95 9.33
N TYR A 74 9.02 7.23 9.14
CA TYR A 74 9.95 6.86 10.21
C TYR A 74 11.26 7.66 10.19
N ARG A 75 11.34 8.69 9.36
CA ARG A 75 12.45 9.65 9.38
C ARG A 75 12.40 10.49 10.65
N ASN A 76 13.56 10.91 11.11
CA ASN A 76 13.71 11.73 12.32
C ASN A 76 12.99 11.10 13.53
N THR A 77 12.03 11.81 14.10
CA THR A 77 11.19 11.33 15.21
C THR A 77 9.81 10.85 14.74
N GLY A 78 9.61 10.65 13.45
CA GLY A 78 8.33 10.33 12.84
C GLY A 78 7.68 9.06 13.38
N TYR A 79 8.48 8.03 13.73
CA TYR A 79 7.99 6.80 14.37
C TYR A 79 7.27 7.04 15.72
N LEU A 80 7.59 8.15 16.42
CA LEU A 80 6.90 8.55 17.64
C LEU A 80 5.57 9.25 17.33
N HIS A 81 5.52 9.98 16.21
CA HIS A 81 4.33 10.69 15.78
C HIS A 81 3.32 9.72 15.15
N PHE A 82 3.75 8.80 14.29
CA PHE A 82 2.87 7.82 13.65
C PHE A 82 2.00 7.06 14.67
N LYS A 83 2.59 6.58 15.75
CA LYS A 83 1.91 5.83 16.82
C LYS A 83 0.74 6.56 17.47
N LYS A 84 0.67 7.89 17.37
CA LYS A 84 -0.44 8.69 17.91
C LYS A 84 -1.69 8.61 17.05
N TYR A 85 -1.54 8.23 15.78
CA TYR A 85 -2.61 8.23 14.80
C TYR A 85 -3.02 6.83 14.37
N PHE A 86 -2.05 5.94 14.18
CA PHE A 86 -2.26 4.60 13.63
C PHE A 86 -1.43 3.55 14.38
N PRO A 87 -1.96 2.31 14.49
CA PRO A 87 -1.19 1.19 15.06
C PRO A 87 -0.09 0.75 14.08
N PHE A 88 1.02 0.22 14.62
CA PHE A 88 2.11 -0.35 13.84
C PHE A 88 1.69 -1.64 13.13
N GLN A 89 0.89 -2.46 13.78
CA GLN A 89 0.28 -3.67 13.24
C GLN A 89 -1.17 -3.80 13.72
N ALA A 90 -2.06 -4.31 12.89
CA ALA A 90 -3.47 -4.43 13.23
C ALA A 90 -4.18 -5.53 12.44
N ILE A 91 -5.33 -5.96 12.97
CA ILE A 91 -6.28 -6.82 12.30
C ILE A 91 -7.57 -6.02 12.11
N ASN A 92 -8.05 -5.95 10.89
CA ASN A 92 -9.25 -5.21 10.53
C ASN A 92 -10.22 -6.12 9.80
N GLU A 93 -11.28 -6.53 10.47
CA GLU A 93 -12.39 -7.24 9.84
C GLU A 93 -13.31 -6.21 9.16
N LEU A 94 -13.45 -6.31 7.84
CA LEU A 94 -14.26 -5.36 7.05
C LEU A 94 -15.71 -5.83 6.83
N GLY A 95 -16.05 -7.04 7.29
CA GLY A 95 -17.31 -7.69 6.95
C GLY A 95 -17.22 -8.50 5.65
N ASN A 96 -18.33 -9.16 5.27
CA ASN A 96 -18.43 -9.97 4.05
C ASN A 96 -17.28 -10.99 3.86
N GLY A 97 -16.71 -11.47 4.96
CA GLY A 97 -15.63 -12.46 4.92
C GLY A 97 -14.27 -11.90 4.51
N VAL A 98 -14.04 -10.57 4.55
CA VAL A 98 -12.78 -9.93 4.21
C VAL A 98 -12.07 -9.44 5.47
N VAL A 99 -10.76 -9.76 5.57
CA VAL A 99 -9.88 -9.34 6.67
C VAL A 99 -8.63 -8.69 6.11
N VAL A 100 -8.29 -7.52 6.62
CA VAL A 100 -7.04 -6.82 6.32
C VAL A 100 -6.13 -6.89 7.53
N VAL A 101 -4.97 -7.49 7.35
CA VAL A 101 -3.90 -7.52 8.34
C VAL A 101 -2.82 -6.56 7.90
N THR A 102 -2.44 -5.65 8.79
CA THR A 102 -1.35 -4.69 8.53
C THR A 102 -0.11 -5.06 9.33
N ILE A 103 1.05 -4.91 8.71
CA ILE A 103 2.36 -5.07 9.36
C ILE A 103 3.24 -3.86 9.04
N GLY A 104 3.99 -3.40 10.03
CA GLY A 104 4.99 -2.36 9.84
C GLY A 104 6.28 -2.95 9.26
N THR A 105 6.83 -2.27 8.28
CA THR A 105 8.12 -2.64 7.67
C THR A 105 9.17 -1.54 7.80
N ALA A 106 8.76 -0.33 8.19
CA ALA A 106 9.64 0.83 8.31
C ALA A 106 10.60 0.70 9.49
N ARG A 107 11.83 1.12 9.27
CA ARG A 107 12.90 1.24 10.28
C ARG A 107 13.31 2.71 10.42
N PRO A 108 13.57 3.21 11.64
CA PRO A 108 13.97 4.61 11.83
C PRO A 108 15.18 5.00 10.98
N ASP A 109 15.05 6.08 10.21
CA ASP A 109 16.07 6.68 9.34
C ASP A 109 16.71 5.71 8.33
N ARG A 110 15.92 4.75 7.82
CA ARG A 110 16.35 3.81 6.79
C ARG A 110 15.33 3.73 5.67
N ASP A 111 15.82 3.58 4.44
CA ASP A 111 14.98 3.42 3.25
C ASP A 111 14.64 1.95 2.95
N ASP A 112 15.36 0.99 3.54
CA ASP A 112 15.04 -0.42 3.47
C ASP A 112 14.13 -0.83 4.64
N GLY A 113 13.35 -1.88 4.45
CA GLY A 113 12.39 -2.37 5.44
C GLY A 113 12.80 -3.67 6.11
N GLU A 114 12.12 -4.00 7.21
CA GLU A 114 12.22 -5.28 7.91
C GLU A 114 10.91 -5.59 8.61
N VAL A 115 10.44 -6.82 8.51
CA VAL A 115 9.29 -7.31 9.28
C VAL A 115 9.75 -7.85 10.63
N GLY A 116 10.81 -8.62 10.63
CA GLY A 116 11.41 -9.24 11.80
C GLY A 116 10.66 -10.50 12.27
N TYR A 117 11.40 -11.40 12.88
CA TYR A 117 10.93 -12.73 13.29
C TYR A 117 9.65 -12.71 14.14
N ARG A 118 9.54 -11.79 15.12
CA ARG A 118 8.38 -11.74 16.02
C ARG A 118 7.10 -11.36 15.28
N GLN A 119 7.19 -10.42 14.36
CA GLN A 119 6.04 -9.97 13.58
C GLN A 119 5.65 -11.02 12.52
N THR A 120 6.63 -11.74 11.93
CA THR A 120 6.37 -12.85 11.01
C THR A 120 5.62 -13.98 11.71
N LEU A 121 6.05 -14.40 12.91
CA LEU A 121 5.31 -15.39 13.71
C LEU A 121 3.90 -14.90 14.09
N TRP A 122 3.75 -13.64 14.41
CA TRP A 122 2.42 -13.07 14.71
C TRP A 122 1.53 -13.09 13.46
N LEU A 123 2.08 -12.79 12.28
CA LEU A 123 1.39 -12.86 11.00
C LEU A 123 0.87 -14.27 10.71
N GLU A 124 1.74 -15.29 10.79
CA GLU A 124 1.39 -16.70 10.59
C GLU A 124 0.23 -17.13 11.52
N ARG A 125 0.36 -16.85 12.83
CA ARG A 125 -0.68 -17.18 13.81
C ARG A 125 -1.99 -16.45 13.56
N THR A 126 -1.91 -15.22 13.08
CA THR A 126 -3.08 -14.39 12.78
C THR A 126 -3.78 -14.91 11.55
N MET A 127 -3.06 -15.13 10.45
CA MET A 127 -3.64 -15.59 9.18
C MET A 127 -4.32 -16.97 9.34
N LYS A 128 -3.75 -17.86 10.12
CA LYS A 128 -4.35 -19.17 10.42
C LYS A 128 -5.76 -19.07 11.02
N LYS A 129 -6.05 -18.02 11.79
CA LYS A 129 -7.40 -17.79 12.34
C LYS A 129 -8.42 -17.39 11.29
N TYR A 130 -7.94 -16.91 10.15
CA TYR A 130 -8.77 -16.37 9.07
C TYR A 130 -8.66 -17.17 7.76
N GLU A 131 -8.22 -18.42 7.80
CA GLU A 131 -7.98 -19.29 6.62
C GLU A 131 -9.21 -19.49 5.73
N ASN A 132 -10.43 -19.31 6.28
CA ASN A 132 -11.70 -19.41 5.56
C ASN A 132 -12.25 -18.05 5.10
N LYS A 133 -11.44 -16.98 5.19
CA LYS A 133 -11.80 -15.63 4.76
C LYS A 133 -10.88 -15.18 3.63
N VAL A 134 -11.31 -14.16 2.90
CA VAL A 134 -10.42 -13.44 1.99
C VAL A 134 -9.47 -12.60 2.84
N THR A 135 -8.19 -12.90 2.79
CA THR A 135 -7.16 -12.24 3.59
C THR A 135 -6.31 -11.33 2.74
N ILE A 136 -6.17 -10.10 3.20
CA ILE A 136 -5.33 -9.06 2.58
C ILE A 136 -4.23 -8.71 3.58
N LEU A 137 -2.97 -8.87 3.19
CA LEU A 137 -1.83 -8.36 3.93
C LEU A 137 -1.45 -7.00 3.36
N ALA A 138 -1.39 -5.96 4.18
CA ALA A 138 -0.96 -4.64 3.76
C ALA A 138 0.33 -4.23 4.49
N MET A 139 1.32 -3.80 3.72
CA MET A 139 2.64 -3.39 4.17
C MET A 139 3.17 -2.29 3.23
N HIS A 140 4.20 -1.55 3.65
CA HIS A 140 4.74 -0.48 2.81
C HIS A 140 5.77 -0.99 1.80
N HIS A 141 6.88 -1.56 2.29
CA HIS A 141 7.94 -2.04 1.40
C HIS A 141 7.49 -3.27 0.62
N HIS A 142 7.92 -3.35 -0.62
CA HIS A 142 7.56 -4.44 -1.52
C HIS A 142 8.28 -5.76 -1.14
N LEU A 143 7.57 -6.84 -1.40
CA LEU A 143 8.02 -8.20 -1.06
C LEU A 143 8.93 -8.79 -2.14
N ILE A 144 8.65 -8.44 -3.39
CA ILE A 144 9.35 -8.90 -4.58
C ILE A 144 9.75 -7.68 -5.39
N GLY A 145 10.96 -7.70 -5.97
CA GLY A 145 11.45 -6.61 -6.80
C GLY A 145 10.46 -6.24 -7.91
N ILE A 146 10.37 -4.94 -8.19
CA ILE A 146 9.53 -4.38 -9.25
C ILE A 146 10.43 -4.06 -10.43
N PRO A 147 10.15 -4.55 -11.65
CA PRO A 147 10.98 -4.27 -12.83
C PRO A 147 11.21 -2.77 -13.04
N ASP A 148 12.41 -2.41 -13.50
CA ASP A 148 12.86 -1.05 -13.83
C ASP A 148 12.73 -0.01 -12.71
N THR A 149 12.75 -0.45 -11.46
CA THR A 149 12.79 0.46 -10.30
C THR A 149 14.19 0.61 -9.69
N GLY A 150 15.21 0.06 -10.35
CA GLY A 150 16.58 0.08 -9.91
C GLY A 150 16.93 -1.03 -8.92
N SER A 151 17.90 -0.77 -8.03
CA SER A 151 18.38 -1.77 -7.09
C SER A 151 17.33 -2.29 -6.13
N ASP A 152 17.28 -3.61 -5.92
CA ASP A 152 16.43 -4.29 -4.94
C ASP A 152 16.86 -4.06 -3.48
N LYS A 153 17.90 -3.25 -3.24
CA LYS A 153 18.38 -2.94 -1.89
C LYS A 153 17.37 -2.24 -0.98
N LEU A 154 16.26 -1.79 -1.53
CA LEU A 154 15.19 -1.10 -0.81
C LEU A 154 13.96 -1.98 -0.57
N THR A 155 14.08 -3.30 -0.73
CA THR A 155 13.07 -4.28 -0.28
C THR A 155 13.14 -4.47 1.24
N ILE A 156 12.29 -5.32 1.78
CA ILE A 156 12.50 -5.82 3.15
C ILE A 156 13.69 -6.79 3.17
N VAL A 157 14.52 -6.69 4.21
CA VAL A 157 15.75 -7.51 4.31
C VAL A 157 15.46 -8.99 4.54
N ASP A 158 14.30 -9.31 5.10
CA ASP A 158 13.77 -10.64 5.39
C ASP A 158 12.65 -11.08 4.41
N ALA A 159 12.70 -10.58 3.16
CA ALA A 159 11.67 -10.83 2.15
C ALA A 159 11.36 -12.32 1.94
N GLY A 160 12.38 -13.18 1.94
CA GLY A 160 12.21 -14.62 1.76
C GLY A 160 11.38 -15.27 2.87
N ASP A 161 11.63 -14.91 4.13
CA ASP A 161 10.87 -15.42 5.27
C ASP A 161 9.42 -14.94 5.27
N VAL A 162 9.21 -13.66 4.97
CA VAL A 162 7.87 -13.06 4.90
C VAL A 162 7.07 -13.63 3.72
N LEU A 163 7.71 -13.82 2.56
CA LEU A 163 7.07 -14.45 1.40
C LEU A 163 6.65 -15.88 1.71
N ARG A 164 7.53 -16.67 2.32
CA ARG A 164 7.21 -18.04 2.77
C ARG A 164 6.03 -18.05 3.73
N ALA A 165 6.06 -17.20 4.79
CA ALA A 165 4.97 -17.08 5.74
C ALA A 165 3.63 -16.68 5.08
N THR A 166 3.68 -15.79 4.08
CA THR A 166 2.53 -15.34 3.31
C THR A 166 1.92 -16.47 2.47
N LEU A 167 2.77 -17.27 1.80
CA LEU A 167 2.34 -18.43 1.00
C LEU A 167 1.77 -19.55 1.87
N ASP A 168 2.49 -19.94 2.94
CA ASP A 168 2.07 -20.99 3.87
C ASP A 168 0.75 -20.66 4.57
N SER A 169 0.51 -19.36 4.81
CA SER A 169 -0.73 -18.85 5.40
C SER A 169 -1.85 -18.62 4.39
N LYS A 170 -1.63 -18.93 3.11
CA LYS A 170 -2.62 -18.78 2.03
C LYS A 170 -3.23 -17.38 1.94
N VAL A 171 -2.40 -16.33 2.10
CA VAL A 171 -2.84 -14.95 1.89
C VAL A 171 -3.28 -14.77 0.44
N ASN A 172 -4.42 -14.11 0.22
CA ASN A 172 -4.98 -13.93 -1.13
C ASN A 172 -4.39 -12.72 -1.85
N LEU A 173 -4.12 -11.63 -1.12
CA LEU A 173 -3.60 -10.38 -1.69
C LEU A 173 -2.60 -9.72 -0.74
N VAL A 174 -1.46 -9.31 -1.27
CA VAL A 174 -0.51 -8.40 -0.59
C VAL A 174 -0.60 -7.03 -1.26
N LEU A 175 -0.73 -5.97 -0.46
CA LEU A 175 -0.71 -4.58 -0.89
C LEU A 175 0.59 -3.91 -0.44
N CYS A 176 1.33 -3.31 -1.39
CA CYS A 176 2.59 -2.61 -1.15
C CYS A 176 2.59 -1.23 -1.80
N GLY A 177 3.53 -0.36 -1.38
CA GLY A 177 3.83 0.95 -1.96
C GLY A 177 5.32 1.12 -2.27
N HIS A 178 5.93 2.22 -1.78
CA HIS A 178 7.35 2.52 -1.69
C HIS A 178 8.06 2.88 -3.02
N LYS A 179 7.81 2.14 -4.08
CA LYS A 179 8.53 2.36 -5.36
C LYS A 179 7.86 3.35 -6.29
N HIS A 180 6.70 3.88 -5.91
CA HIS A 180 5.89 4.80 -6.73
C HIS A 180 5.57 4.23 -8.13
N ARG A 181 5.59 2.90 -8.26
CA ARG A 181 5.36 2.22 -9.52
C ARG A 181 4.25 1.20 -9.38
N PRO A 182 3.13 1.37 -10.07
CA PRO A 182 2.08 0.39 -10.12
C PRO A 182 2.61 -0.91 -10.74
N TRP A 183 2.40 -2.02 -10.06
CA TRP A 183 2.82 -3.34 -10.54
C TRP A 183 2.01 -4.45 -9.89
N MET A 184 1.81 -5.54 -10.59
CA MET A 184 1.15 -6.72 -10.06
C MET A 184 1.93 -7.99 -10.38
N TRP A 185 2.16 -8.80 -9.35
CA TRP A 185 2.58 -10.17 -9.48
C TRP A 185 1.38 -11.09 -9.23
N ASP A 186 1.19 -12.07 -10.11
CA ASP A 186 0.13 -13.08 -10.01
C ASP A 186 0.76 -14.48 -9.93
N PHE A 187 0.63 -15.10 -8.77
CA PHE A 187 1.14 -16.45 -8.49
C PHE A 187 -0.01 -17.44 -8.32
N SER A 188 -1.06 -17.32 -9.12
CA SER A 188 -2.27 -18.16 -9.10
C SER A 188 -3.09 -18.08 -7.82
N ASN A 189 -2.48 -18.26 -6.64
CA ASN A 189 -3.16 -18.23 -5.35
C ASN A 189 -2.81 -17.00 -4.51
N LEU A 190 -1.82 -16.22 -4.91
CA LEU A 190 -1.35 -15.02 -4.24
C LEU A 190 -1.18 -13.90 -5.25
N LEU A 191 -1.92 -12.83 -5.07
CA LEU A 191 -1.73 -11.57 -5.79
C LEU A 191 -0.86 -10.63 -4.94
N ILE A 192 0.13 -9.97 -5.57
CA ILE A 192 0.90 -8.91 -4.91
C ILE A 192 0.74 -7.64 -5.76
N ALA A 193 0.03 -6.66 -5.23
CA ALA A 193 -0.23 -5.41 -5.91
C ALA A 193 0.57 -4.27 -5.28
N ASN A 194 1.39 -3.61 -6.09
CA ASN A 194 2.12 -2.41 -5.71
C ASN A 194 1.38 -1.19 -6.24
N ALA A 195 1.18 -0.20 -5.38
CA ALA A 195 0.58 1.07 -5.78
C ALA A 195 1.61 2.00 -6.40
N GLY A 196 1.14 2.92 -7.24
CA GLY A 196 1.85 4.15 -7.57
C GLY A 196 1.80 5.14 -6.42
N THR A 197 2.41 6.31 -6.61
CA THR A 197 2.23 7.40 -5.66
C THR A 197 0.90 8.10 -5.89
N THR A 198 0.15 8.35 -4.81
CA THR A 198 -1.14 9.03 -4.88
C THR A 198 -0.99 10.50 -5.23
N SER A 199 -0.01 11.20 -4.66
CA SER A 199 0.10 12.67 -4.77
C SER A 199 1.52 13.22 -4.73
N SER A 200 2.56 12.38 -4.74
CA SER A 200 3.94 12.89 -4.79
C SER A 200 4.30 13.40 -6.19
N LYS A 201 5.14 14.44 -6.24
CA LYS A 201 5.81 14.90 -7.47
C LYS A 201 6.78 13.85 -8.04
N ARG A 202 7.22 12.88 -7.22
CA ARG A 202 8.19 11.83 -7.58
C ARG A 202 7.47 10.62 -8.19
N VAL A 203 6.99 10.78 -9.40
CA VAL A 203 6.45 9.66 -10.20
C VAL A 203 7.58 8.85 -10.84
N ARG A 204 7.32 7.58 -11.17
CA ARG A 204 8.30 6.68 -11.78
C ARG A 204 7.94 6.39 -13.25
N GLY A 205 8.92 6.60 -14.14
CA GLY A 205 8.77 6.35 -15.56
C GLY A 205 7.62 7.16 -16.17
N PHE A 206 6.75 6.52 -16.94
CA PHE A 206 5.58 7.12 -17.58
C PHE A 206 4.31 7.06 -16.73
N PHE A 207 4.40 6.59 -15.48
CA PHE A 207 3.24 6.53 -14.62
C PHE A 207 2.90 7.91 -14.07
N GLU A 208 1.61 8.16 -13.98
CA GLU A 208 1.05 9.34 -13.36
C GLU A 208 0.66 9.05 -11.91
N ASN A 209 0.28 10.08 -11.15
CA ASN A 209 -0.30 9.89 -9.84
C ASN A 209 -1.54 9.00 -9.95
N SER A 210 -1.61 8.00 -9.10
CA SER A 210 -2.60 6.95 -9.21
C SER A 210 -2.84 6.23 -7.89
N TYR A 211 -3.92 5.48 -7.83
CA TYR A 211 -4.27 4.64 -6.71
C TYR A 211 -4.93 3.34 -7.22
N ASN A 212 -5.00 2.32 -6.37
CA ASN A 212 -5.64 1.07 -6.73
C ASN A 212 -7.07 0.99 -6.18
N ILE A 213 -7.96 0.38 -6.96
CA ILE A 213 -9.31 0.01 -6.55
C ILE A 213 -9.37 -1.51 -6.49
N ILE A 214 -9.62 -2.05 -5.30
CA ILE A 214 -9.72 -3.48 -5.06
C ILE A 214 -11.21 -3.83 -4.96
N THR A 215 -11.67 -4.76 -5.78
CA THR A 215 -13.02 -5.31 -5.72
C THR A 215 -12.94 -6.76 -5.25
N VAL A 216 -13.65 -7.08 -4.16
CA VAL A 216 -13.78 -8.45 -3.66
C VAL A 216 -15.24 -8.88 -3.83
N GLU A 217 -15.47 -9.89 -4.68
CA GLU A 217 -16.78 -10.38 -5.02
C GLU A 217 -16.76 -11.91 -5.14
N ASN A 218 -17.60 -12.59 -4.38
CA ASN A 218 -17.68 -14.07 -4.36
C ASN A 218 -16.31 -14.76 -4.16
N GLY A 219 -15.47 -14.19 -3.29
CA GLY A 219 -14.11 -14.68 -3.02
C GLY A 219 -13.07 -14.36 -4.09
N LYS A 220 -13.46 -13.75 -5.19
CA LYS A 220 -12.53 -13.29 -6.26
C LYS A 220 -12.07 -11.87 -5.97
N ILE A 221 -10.80 -11.63 -6.26
CA ILE A 221 -10.17 -10.32 -6.10
C ILE A 221 -9.82 -9.77 -7.48
N GLN A 222 -10.22 -8.54 -7.74
CA GLN A 222 -9.77 -7.75 -8.88
C GLN A 222 -9.10 -6.49 -8.37
N VAL A 223 -7.97 -6.12 -8.97
CA VAL A 223 -7.25 -4.88 -8.66
C VAL A 223 -7.16 -4.06 -9.94
N ASP A 224 -7.69 -2.86 -9.89
CA ASP A 224 -7.61 -1.89 -10.98
C ASP A 224 -6.74 -0.70 -10.57
N LEU A 225 -5.90 -0.24 -11.47
CA LEU A 225 -5.23 1.05 -11.36
C LEU A 225 -6.18 2.15 -11.80
N LYS A 226 -6.32 3.19 -10.99
CA LYS A 226 -7.01 4.44 -11.34
C LYS A 226 -5.98 5.56 -11.39
N VAL A 227 -5.76 6.11 -12.57
CA VAL A 227 -5.01 7.37 -12.75
C VAL A 227 -5.87 8.51 -12.23
N VAL A 228 -5.31 9.39 -11.41
CA VAL A 228 -6.04 10.56 -10.86
C VAL A 228 -6.49 11.45 -12.02
N GLY A 229 -7.78 11.76 -12.10
CA GLY A 229 -8.38 12.46 -13.23
C GLY A 229 -8.46 11.67 -14.54
N GLY A 230 -7.97 10.44 -14.56
CA GLY A 230 -7.79 9.66 -15.77
C GLY A 230 -8.56 8.34 -15.79
N LYS A 231 -8.02 7.37 -16.52
CA LYS A 231 -8.63 6.06 -16.76
C LYS A 231 -8.51 5.12 -15.56
N ARG A 232 -9.42 4.17 -15.49
CA ARG A 232 -9.34 2.96 -14.66
C ARG A 232 -9.04 1.78 -15.57
N THR A 233 -8.03 1.00 -15.24
CA THR A 233 -7.55 -0.12 -16.03
C THR A 233 -7.18 -1.30 -15.12
N PRO A 234 -7.50 -2.56 -15.45
CA PRO A 234 -7.04 -3.70 -14.67
C PRO A 234 -5.51 -3.66 -14.50
N LEU A 235 -5.02 -3.73 -13.25
CA LEU A 235 -3.59 -3.62 -12.97
C LEU A 235 -2.79 -4.75 -13.64
N GLN A 236 -3.41 -5.92 -13.78
CA GLN A 236 -2.81 -7.07 -14.49
C GLN A 236 -2.55 -6.77 -15.96
N ASP A 237 -3.40 -5.99 -16.64
CA ASP A 237 -3.21 -5.67 -18.06
C ASP A 237 -2.02 -4.72 -18.25
N ILE A 238 -1.78 -3.83 -17.29
CA ILE A 238 -0.61 -2.95 -17.31
C ILE A 238 0.69 -3.77 -17.24
N THR A 239 0.73 -4.79 -16.39
CA THR A 239 1.93 -5.60 -16.20
C THR A 239 2.16 -6.61 -17.32
N LYS A 240 1.10 -7.19 -17.92
CA LYS A 240 1.19 -8.12 -19.04
C LYS A 240 1.60 -7.44 -20.34
N ASN A 241 1.13 -6.20 -20.56
CA ASN A 241 1.41 -5.43 -21.77
C ASN A 241 2.62 -4.52 -21.61
N TYR A 242 3.38 -4.69 -20.53
CA TYR A 242 4.59 -3.93 -20.29
C TYR A 242 5.67 -4.36 -21.29
N ALA A 243 5.78 -3.61 -22.39
CA ALA A 243 6.91 -3.73 -23.30
C ALA A 243 8.16 -3.18 -22.61
N ARG A 244 9.22 -3.97 -22.50
CA ARG A 244 10.55 -3.41 -22.30
C ARG A 244 10.81 -2.47 -23.47
N PHE A 245 11.33 -1.28 -23.19
CA PHE A 245 11.89 -0.47 -24.27
C PHE A 245 12.98 -1.31 -24.92
N GLU A 246 12.74 -1.75 -26.16
CA GLU A 246 13.82 -2.15 -27.02
C GLU A 246 14.56 -0.84 -27.31
N ASP A 247 15.82 -0.77 -26.90
CA ASP A 247 16.71 0.31 -27.27
C ASP A 247 16.79 0.30 -28.80
N ASP A 248 16.19 1.31 -29.46
CA ASP A 248 16.43 1.64 -30.85
C ASP A 248 17.80 2.31 -31.02
#